data_5caa7732bfebe3aaf6b0b75379d55f8a
#
_entry.id   5caa7732bfebe3aaf6b0b75379d55f8a
#
_cell.length_a   1.000
_cell.length_b   1.000
_cell.length_c   1.000
_cell.angle_alpha   90.00
_cell.angle_beta   90.00
_cell.angle_gamma   90.00
#
_symmetry.space_group_name_H-M   'P 1'
#
loop_
_entity.id
_entity.type
_entity.pdbx_description
1 polymer ?
#
loop_
_entity_poly.entity_id
_entity_poly.type
_entity_poly.pdbx_seq_one_letter_code
_entity_poly.pdbx_strand_id
1 'polypeptide(L)'
;YGCCEPLHHKLDVLRRIPNLRKISVSPWFDIRKGLENGAGEYVMSVKPNPAVLATDTFHEDQARQEIADQLEQAEGCNVELIMKDISTVRHDPSRLERWSEIAMEEAEKRTP
;
A
#
# COMPACT_ATOMS: atom_id res chain seq x y z
N TYR A 1 4.79 -9.58 -9.31
CA TYR A 1 6.11 -9.57 -8.67
C TYR A 1 6.03 -8.85 -7.32
N GLY A 2 6.56 -9.47 -6.30
CA GLY A 2 6.48 -8.93 -4.95
C GLY A 2 7.79 -9.05 -4.19
N CYS A 3 8.20 -7.94 -3.53
CA CYS A 3 9.31 -7.92 -2.60
C CYS A 3 9.19 -6.69 -1.70
N CYS A 4 10.05 -6.60 -0.69
CA CYS A 4 10.05 -5.49 0.25
C CYS A 4 10.93 -4.32 -0.20
N GLU A 5 11.64 -4.46 -1.31
CA GLU A 5 12.49 -3.38 -1.80
C GLU A 5 11.70 -2.32 -2.56
N PRO A 6 12.21 -1.08 -2.63
CA PRO A 6 11.56 -0.03 -3.40
C PRO A 6 11.76 -0.27 -4.91
N LEU A 7 10.69 -0.64 -5.60
CA LEU A 7 10.74 -1.00 -7.03
C LEU A 7 10.58 0.19 -7.97
N HIS A 8 10.33 1.39 -7.46
CA HIS A 8 10.01 2.55 -8.30
C HIS A 8 11.11 2.92 -9.31
N HIS A 9 12.33 2.51 -9.05
CA HIS A 9 13.47 2.75 -9.97
C HIS A 9 13.89 1.48 -10.74
N LYS A 10 13.14 0.39 -10.63
CA LYS A 10 13.44 -0.89 -11.29
C LYS A 10 12.39 -1.32 -12.31
N LEU A 11 11.48 -0.43 -12.67
CA LEU A 11 10.37 -0.77 -13.57
C LEU A 11 10.83 -1.20 -14.95
N ASP A 12 11.95 -0.67 -15.43
CA ASP A 12 12.51 -1.08 -16.72
C ASP A 12 12.89 -2.57 -16.72
N VAL A 13 13.41 -3.06 -15.60
CA VAL A 13 13.74 -4.48 -15.45
C VAL A 13 12.48 -5.31 -15.35
N LEU A 14 11.49 -4.86 -14.60
CA LEU A 14 10.22 -5.56 -14.40
C LEU A 14 9.45 -5.73 -15.71
N ARG A 15 9.54 -4.76 -16.64
CA ARG A 15 8.89 -4.85 -17.94
C ARG A 15 9.38 -6.02 -18.79
N ARG A 16 10.54 -6.58 -18.47
CA ARG A 16 11.08 -7.76 -19.16
C ARG A 16 10.39 -9.05 -18.77
N ILE A 17 9.59 -9.03 -17.70
CA ILE A 17 8.83 -10.19 -17.26
C ILE A 17 7.55 -10.25 -18.08
N PRO A 18 7.35 -11.30 -18.90
CA PRO A 18 6.15 -11.40 -19.73
C PRO A 18 4.91 -11.61 -18.88
N ASN A 19 3.82 -10.94 -19.25
CA ASN A 19 2.50 -11.06 -18.59
C ASN A 19 2.49 -10.62 -17.13
N LEU A 20 3.42 -9.77 -16.71
CA LEU A 20 3.40 -9.20 -15.38
C LEU A 20 2.19 -8.27 -15.24
N ARG A 21 1.34 -8.49 -14.24
CA ARG A 21 0.11 -7.72 -14.03
C ARG A 21 0.11 -6.90 -12.75
N LYS A 22 0.87 -7.33 -11.76
CA LYS A 22 0.85 -6.74 -10.43
C LYS A 22 2.26 -6.57 -9.91
N ILE A 23 2.52 -5.43 -9.27
CA ILE A 23 3.79 -5.15 -8.63
C ILE A 23 3.57 -4.80 -7.16
N SER A 24 4.53 -5.16 -6.31
CA SER A 24 4.49 -4.82 -4.90
C SER A 24 4.93 -3.37 -4.69
N VAL A 25 4.15 -2.65 -3.91
CA VAL A 25 4.47 -1.28 -3.50
C VAL A 25 4.71 -1.30 -1.99
N SER A 26 5.98 -1.47 -1.62
CA SER A 26 6.39 -1.51 -0.21
C SER A 26 6.24 -0.14 0.45
N PRO A 27 6.34 -0.05 1.79
CA PRO A 27 6.33 1.26 2.46
C PRO A 27 7.44 2.21 1.97
N TRP A 28 8.50 1.66 1.37
CA TRP A 28 9.66 2.41 0.87
C TRP A 28 9.54 2.82 -0.59
N PHE A 29 8.50 2.37 -1.28
CA PHE A 29 8.26 2.67 -2.69
C PHE A 29 7.77 4.12 -2.81
N ASP A 30 8.42 4.89 -3.68
CA ASP A 30 7.96 6.24 -4.01
C ASP A 30 6.91 6.15 -5.13
N ILE A 31 5.65 6.31 -4.77
CA ILE A 31 4.53 6.15 -5.71
C ILE A 31 4.63 7.15 -6.86
N ARG A 32 4.98 8.40 -6.57
CA ARG A 32 5.08 9.43 -7.62
C ARG A 32 6.15 9.08 -8.65
N LYS A 33 7.34 8.67 -8.19
CA LYS A 33 8.40 8.24 -9.09
C LYS A 33 8.02 6.98 -9.84
N GLY A 34 7.35 6.05 -9.18
CA GLY A 34 6.85 4.84 -9.82
C GLY A 34 5.92 5.18 -10.96
N LEU A 35 4.98 6.11 -10.76
CA LEU A 35 4.04 6.52 -11.80
C LEU A 35 4.75 7.23 -12.95
N GLU A 36 5.75 8.05 -12.69
CA GLU A 36 6.57 8.66 -13.72
C GLU A 36 7.28 7.61 -14.58
N ASN A 37 7.62 6.47 -13.99
CA ASN A 37 8.29 5.36 -14.66
C ASN A 37 7.33 4.30 -15.21
N GLY A 38 6.02 4.54 -15.18
CA GLY A 38 5.03 3.65 -15.78
C GLY A 38 4.40 2.61 -14.86
N ALA A 39 4.49 2.79 -13.54
CA ALA A 39 3.89 1.85 -12.59
C ALA A 39 2.37 1.73 -12.75
N GLY A 40 1.71 2.75 -13.29
CA GLY A 40 0.27 2.75 -13.53
C GLY A 40 -0.21 1.72 -14.53
N GLU A 41 0.69 1.10 -15.29
CA GLU A 41 0.37 -0.01 -16.19
C GLU A 41 0.01 -1.30 -15.44
N TYR A 42 0.39 -1.37 -14.16
CA TYR A 42 0.20 -2.55 -13.31
C TYR A 42 -0.81 -2.27 -12.21
N VAL A 43 -1.38 -3.34 -11.67
CA VAL A 43 -2.08 -3.23 -10.38
C VAL A 43 -1.01 -3.00 -9.32
N MET A 44 -1.13 -1.92 -8.57
CA MET A 44 -0.21 -1.61 -7.48
C MET A 44 -0.72 -2.23 -6.18
N SER A 45 0.04 -3.21 -5.67
CA SER A 45 -0.28 -3.87 -4.42
C SER A 45 0.40 -3.10 -3.29
N VAL A 46 -0.32 -2.12 -2.74
CA VAL A 46 0.21 -1.17 -1.75
C VAL A 46 0.21 -1.80 -0.36
N LYS A 47 1.36 -1.72 0.30
CA LYS A 47 1.57 -2.23 1.65
C LYS A 47 1.87 -1.07 2.58
N PRO A 48 0.87 -0.56 3.31
CA PRO A 48 1.12 0.46 4.33
C PRO A 48 2.05 -0.06 5.41
N ASN A 49 2.70 0.86 6.12
CA ASN A 49 3.67 0.49 7.14
C ASN A 49 2.99 -0.22 8.32
N PRO A 50 3.38 -1.47 8.64
CA PRO A 50 2.74 -2.22 9.71
C PRO A 50 3.05 -1.68 11.12
N ALA A 51 4.00 -0.76 11.25
CA ALA A 51 4.34 -0.16 12.54
C ALA A 51 3.13 0.54 13.18
N VAL A 52 2.16 0.98 12.41
CA VAL A 52 0.94 1.62 12.94
C VAL A 52 0.14 0.68 13.84
N LEU A 53 0.26 -0.63 13.64
CA LEU A 53 -0.41 -1.64 14.47
C LEU A 53 0.37 -2.01 15.74
N ALA A 54 1.63 -1.61 15.82
CA ALA A 54 2.55 -2.03 16.88
C ALA A 54 2.76 -1.00 17.98
N THR A 55 2.18 0.16 17.86
CA THR A 55 2.29 1.25 18.87
C THR A 55 1.48 0.93 20.13
N ASP A 56 1.84 1.55 21.25
CA ASP A 56 1.13 1.33 22.52
C ASP A 56 -0.35 1.69 22.40
N THR A 57 -0.65 2.80 21.73
CA THR A 57 -2.02 3.21 21.41
C THR A 57 -2.19 3.14 19.90
N PHE A 58 -3.29 2.55 19.44
CA PHE A 58 -3.60 2.53 18.02
C PHE A 58 -4.14 3.91 17.59
N HIS A 59 -3.32 4.63 16.81
CA HIS A 59 -3.68 5.95 16.31
C HIS A 59 -4.41 5.81 14.97
N GLU A 60 -5.73 5.71 15.04
CA GLU A 60 -6.57 5.52 13.84
C GLU A 60 -6.40 6.64 12.82
N ASP A 61 -6.25 7.88 13.29
CA ASP A 61 -6.09 9.03 12.40
C ASP A 61 -4.80 8.94 11.58
N GLN A 62 -3.72 8.45 12.17
CA GLN A 62 -2.46 8.23 11.46
C GLN A 62 -2.59 7.13 10.42
N ALA A 63 -3.24 6.03 10.78
CA ALA A 63 -3.48 4.91 9.86
C ALA A 63 -4.32 5.38 8.68
N ARG A 64 -5.38 6.12 8.95
CA ARG A 64 -6.26 6.66 7.92
C ARG A 64 -5.53 7.63 7.00
N GLN A 65 -4.73 8.52 7.57
CA GLN A 65 -3.99 9.52 6.79
C GLN A 65 -2.97 8.85 5.86
N GLU A 66 -2.25 7.85 6.33
CA GLU A 66 -1.30 7.12 5.49
C GLU A 66 -1.99 6.47 4.29
N ILE A 67 -3.10 5.80 4.54
CA ILE A 67 -3.88 5.15 3.47
C ILE A 67 -4.41 6.21 2.50
N ALA A 68 -4.96 7.31 3.02
CA ALA A 68 -5.50 8.38 2.20
C ALA A 68 -4.42 9.00 1.31
N ASP A 69 -3.23 9.26 1.85
CA ASP A 69 -2.13 9.83 1.09
C ASP A 69 -1.67 8.89 -0.03
N GLN A 70 -1.57 7.60 0.26
CA GLN A 70 -1.17 6.61 -0.74
C GLN A 70 -2.19 6.50 -1.87
N LEU A 71 -3.47 6.45 -1.53
CA LEU A 71 -4.54 6.37 -2.52
C LEU A 71 -4.64 7.64 -3.36
N GLU A 72 -4.41 8.80 -2.74
CA GLU A 72 -4.41 10.07 -3.46
C GLU A 72 -3.27 10.11 -4.48
N GLN A 73 -2.06 9.69 -4.09
CA GLN A 73 -0.93 9.63 -5.01
C GLN A 73 -1.17 8.65 -6.17
N ALA A 74 -1.92 7.58 -5.92
CA ALA A 74 -2.22 6.55 -6.91
C ALA A 74 -3.57 6.77 -7.61
N GLU A 75 -4.11 7.99 -7.55
CA GLU A 75 -5.40 8.30 -8.18
C GLU A 75 -5.42 7.93 -9.65
N GLY A 76 -6.50 7.29 -10.08
CA GLY A 76 -6.65 6.82 -11.45
C GLY A 76 -5.99 5.48 -11.75
N CYS A 77 -5.29 4.89 -10.79
CA CYS A 77 -4.62 3.60 -10.96
C CYS A 77 -5.41 2.48 -10.29
N ASN A 78 -5.12 1.25 -10.71
CA ASN A 78 -5.67 0.07 -10.05
C ASN A 78 -4.80 -0.26 -8.85
N VAL A 79 -5.41 -0.29 -7.67
CA VAL A 79 -4.71 -0.46 -6.39
C VAL A 79 -5.40 -1.50 -5.53
N GLU A 80 -4.61 -2.31 -4.84
CA GLU A 80 -5.09 -3.09 -3.70
C GLU A 80 -4.28 -2.70 -2.46
N LEU A 81 -4.89 -2.80 -1.30
CA LEU A 81 -4.24 -2.48 -0.02
C LEU A 81 -4.08 -3.78 0.77
N ILE A 82 -2.86 -4.08 1.17
CA ILE A 82 -2.55 -5.28 1.95
C ILE A 82 -1.68 -4.91 3.15
N MET A 83 -2.17 -5.20 4.35
CA MET A 83 -1.34 -5.11 5.55
C MET A 83 -0.53 -6.40 5.68
N LYS A 84 0.79 -6.29 5.72
CA LYS A 84 1.67 -7.45 5.86
C LYS A 84 2.86 -7.12 6.76
N ASP A 85 3.64 -8.15 7.06
CA ASP A 85 4.85 -8.04 7.89
C ASP A 85 4.55 -7.49 9.29
N ILE A 86 3.40 -7.86 9.82
CA ILE A 86 2.95 -7.43 11.14
C ILE A 86 3.78 -8.13 12.21
N SER A 87 4.50 -7.36 13.03
CA SER A 87 5.30 -7.91 14.14
C SER A 87 4.45 -8.14 15.39
N THR A 88 3.56 -7.22 15.69
CA THR A 88 2.67 -7.33 16.84
C THR A 88 1.47 -6.39 16.68
N VAL A 89 0.35 -6.77 17.31
CA VAL A 89 -0.82 -5.90 17.48
C VAL A 89 -1.03 -5.55 18.95
N ARG A 90 -0.01 -5.73 19.77
CA ARG A 90 -0.03 -5.42 21.21
C ARG A 90 -1.14 -6.15 21.94
N HIS A 91 -1.34 -7.44 21.61
CA HIS A 91 -2.40 -8.29 22.17
C HIS A 91 -3.83 -7.78 21.93
N ASP A 92 -4.03 -6.95 20.91
CA ASP A 92 -5.33 -6.41 20.55
C ASP A 92 -5.66 -6.72 19.09
N PRO A 93 -6.27 -7.89 18.81
CA PRO A 93 -6.64 -8.26 17.45
C PRO A 93 -7.65 -7.31 16.79
N SER A 94 -8.39 -6.54 17.60
CA SER A 94 -9.34 -5.57 17.05
C SER A 94 -8.67 -4.48 16.20
N ARG A 95 -7.37 -4.27 16.39
CA ARG A 95 -6.60 -3.34 15.55
C ARG A 95 -6.59 -3.76 14.09
N LEU A 96 -6.52 -5.06 13.82
CA LEU A 96 -6.56 -5.59 12.45
C LEU A 96 -7.93 -5.34 11.82
N GLU A 97 -8.98 -5.62 12.56
CA GLU A 97 -10.35 -5.40 12.08
C GLU A 97 -10.57 -3.92 11.81
N ARG A 98 -10.16 -3.07 12.73
CA ARG A 98 -10.34 -1.61 12.60
C ARG A 98 -9.51 -1.06 11.43
N TRP A 99 -8.27 -1.51 11.27
CA TRP A 99 -7.45 -1.12 10.12
C TRP A 99 -8.15 -1.48 8.80
N SER A 100 -8.69 -2.69 8.73
CA SER A 100 -9.41 -3.16 7.54
C SER A 100 -10.62 -2.29 7.23
N GLU A 101 -11.40 -1.92 8.23
CA GLU A 101 -12.53 -1.01 8.07
C GLU A 101 -12.09 0.34 7.54
N ILE A 102 -11.03 0.90 8.11
CA ILE A 102 -10.48 2.19 7.67
C ILE A 102 -10.03 2.10 6.20
N ALA A 103 -9.33 1.03 5.85
CA ALA A 103 -8.86 0.83 4.47
C ALA A 103 -10.03 0.75 3.50
N MET A 104 -11.08 0.02 3.84
CA MET A 104 -12.29 -0.07 3.02
C MET A 104 -13.00 1.28 2.89
N GLU A 105 -13.15 2.01 3.97
CA GLU A 105 -13.78 3.34 3.96
C GLU A 105 -13.03 4.29 3.03
N GLU A 106 -11.69 4.32 3.12
CA GLU A 106 -10.89 5.21 2.28
C GLU A 106 -10.90 4.79 0.81
N ALA A 107 -10.88 3.49 0.55
CA ALA A 107 -10.97 2.98 -0.82
C ALA A 107 -12.33 3.32 -1.46
N GLU A 108 -13.42 3.14 -0.71
CA GLU A 108 -14.78 3.42 -1.19
C GLU A 108 -15.00 4.89 -1.54
N LYS A 109 -14.40 5.80 -0.79
CA LYS A 109 -14.47 7.24 -1.08
C LYS A 109 -13.92 7.60 -2.45
N ARG A 110 -13.01 6.79 -2.97
CA ARG A 110 -12.30 7.05 -4.24
C ARG A 110 -12.77 6.18 -5.39
N THR A 111 -13.72 5.31 -5.13
CA THR A 111 -14.33 4.46 -6.17
C THR A 111 -15.55 5.19 -6.73
N PRO A 112 -15.64 5.38 -8.04
CA PRO A 112 -16.80 6.03 -8.66
C PRO A 112 -18.08 5.22 -8.54
#